data_c508ed84893a3983fe570df97095c83f
#
_entry.id   c508ed84893a3983fe570df97095c83f
#
_cell.length_a   1.000
_cell.length_b   1.000
_cell.length_c   1.000
_cell.angle_alpha   90.00
_cell.angle_beta   90.00
_cell.angle_gamma   90.00
#
_symmetry.space_group_name_H-M   'P 1'
#
loop_
_entity.id
_entity.type
_entity.pdbx_description
1 polymer ?
#
loop_
_entity_poly.entity_id
_entity_poly.type
_entity_poly.pdbx_seq_one_letter_code
_entity_poly.pdbx_strand_id
1 'polypeptide(L)'
;MKIERKSSKRILIDGKDLRLDTHCNDDNVWFWSVYTKEVVDPKLFSKHGECFRLLLKMGRKYPYSAYESHMYCIYLGYKYDIENIWHGLFILYPNERKTRRYLKLYDHDDSRIRIPYEEFMASSPIIWEERKPISDFVFDVEPMVFLFKDGEYIEENLVSPWR
;
A
#
# COMPACT_ATOMS: atom_id res chain seq x y z
N MET A 1 0.41 14.91 8.78
CA MET A 1 -0.46 13.73 8.55
C MET A 1 0.36 12.47 8.75
N LYS A 2 -0.04 11.64 9.71
CA LYS A 2 0.73 10.44 10.06
C LYS A 2 0.41 9.23 9.17
N ILE A 3 -0.83 9.10 8.71
CA ILE A 3 -1.21 8.01 7.84
C ILE A 3 -1.05 8.43 6.40
N GLU A 4 -0.31 7.63 5.65
CA GLU A 4 -0.06 7.84 4.24
C GLU A 4 -0.39 6.56 3.48
N ARG A 5 -0.80 6.69 2.22
CA ARG A 5 -1.09 5.55 1.37
C ARG A 5 0.22 5.00 0.79
N LYS A 6 0.55 3.78 1.13
CA LYS A 6 1.68 3.07 0.52
C LYS A 6 1.39 2.76 -0.94
N SER A 7 2.44 2.53 -1.72
CA SER A 7 2.29 1.86 -3.02
C SER A 7 1.66 0.46 -2.84
N SER A 8 0.94 -0.01 -3.86
CA SER A 8 0.20 -1.26 -3.77
C SER A 8 1.07 -2.51 -3.60
N LYS A 9 2.32 -2.48 -4.06
CA LYS A 9 3.26 -3.60 -3.92
C LYS A 9 4.49 -3.16 -3.16
N ARG A 10 4.91 -4.02 -2.21
CA ARG A 10 6.04 -3.77 -1.31
C ARG A 10 6.95 -4.98 -1.25
N ILE A 11 8.23 -4.75 -1.00
CA ILE A 11 9.23 -5.79 -0.81
C ILE A 11 10.11 -5.45 0.39
N LEU A 12 10.47 -6.46 1.18
CA LEU A 12 11.37 -6.29 2.32
C LEU A 12 12.77 -6.79 1.95
N ILE A 13 13.74 -5.90 2.03
CA ILE A 13 15.15 -6.21 1.77
C ILE A 13 15.98 -5.64 2.93
N ASP A 14 16.70 -6.51 3.61
CA ASP A 14 17.52 -6.16 4.78
C ASP A 14 16.74 -5.36 5.84
N GLY A 15 15.49 -5.79 6.10
CA GLY A 15 14.62 -5.17 7.09
C GLY A 15 13.98 -3.85 6.65
N LYS A 16 14.22 -3.42 5.41
CA LYS A 16 13.61 -2.20 4.86
C LYS A 16 12.40 -2.55 3.99
N ASP A 17 11.30 -1.87 4.23
CA ASP A 17 10.07 -1.99 3.43
C ASP A 17 10.17 -1.00 2.27
N LEU A 18 10.34 -1.52 1.07
CA LEU A 18 10.57 -0.74 -0.15
C LEU A 18 9.42 -0.91 -1.14
N ARG A 19 9.24 0.08 -1.99
CA ARG A 19 8.27 0.01 -3.09
C ARG A 19 8.73 -1.00 -4.13
N LEU A 20 7.78 -1.85 -4.57
CA LEU A 20 7.99 -2.83 -5.62
C LEU A 20 7.16 -2.43 -6.84
N ASP A 21 7.81 -2.23 -7.97
CA ASP A 21 7.18 -1.87 -9.23
C ASP A 21 7.45 -2.96 -10.29
N THR A 22 6.86 -2.77 -11.45
CA THR A 22 7.11 -3.61 -12.62
C THR A 22 7.83 -2.81 -13.70
N HIS A 23 8.67 -3.48 -14.46
CA HIS A 23 9.40 -2.89 -15.58
C HIS A 23 9.41 -3.86 -16.76
N CYS A 24 9.10 -3.36 -17.93
CA CYS A 24 9.19 -4.12 -19.18
C CYS A 24 10.32 -3.51 -20.02
N ASN A 25 11.27 -4.34 -20.45
CA ASN A 25 12.36 -3.89 -21.31
C ASN A 25 11.93 -3.86 -22.80
N ASP A 26 12.83 -3.44 -23.68
CA ASP A 26 12.58 -3.32 -25.11
C ASP A 26 12.30 -4.66 -25.80
N ASP A 27 12.73 -5.78 -25.21
CA ASP A 27 12.50 -7.14 -25.69
C ASP A 27 11.21 -7.77 -25.12
N ASN A 28 10.34 -6.98 -24.49
CA ASN A 28 9.11 -7.41 -23.82
C ASN A 28 9.32 -8.42 -22.69
N VAL A 29 10.48 -8.35 -22.03
CA VAL A 29 10.77 -9.14 -20.83
C VAL A 29 10.38 -8.31 -19.61
N TRP A 30 9.59 -8.91 -18.72
CA TRP A 30 9.09 -8.27 -17.52
C TRP A 30 9.97 -8.55 -16.31
N PHE A 31 10.19 -7.50 -15.53
CA PHE A 31 10.97 -7.52 -14.30
C PHE A 31 10.18 -6.90 -13.17
N TRP A 32 10.46 -7.36 -11.96
CA TRP A 32 10.18 -6.60 -10.75
C TRP A 32 11.29 -5.57 -10.61
N SER A 33 10.94 -4.34 -10.25
CA SER A 33 11.91 -3.27 -10.08
C SER A 33 11.78 -2.62 -8.72
N VAL A 34 12.93 -2.34 -8.09
CA VAL A 34 13.02 -1.62 -6.83
C VAL A 34 14.00 -0.48 -7.01
N TYR A 35 13.53 0.73 -6.74
CA TYR A 35 14.35 1.94 -6.77
C TYR A 35 14.46 2.49 -5.35
N THR A 36 15.66 2.85 -4.94
CA THR A 36 15.90 3.47 -3.63
C THR A 36 17.01 4.52 -3.73
N LYS A 37 16.92 5.57 -2.93
CA LYS A 37 17.97 6.57 -2.81
C LYS A 37 19.06 6.18 -1.83
N GLU A 38 18.75 5.23 -0.94
CA GLU A 38 19.70 4.72 0.04
C GLU A 38 20.37 3.45 -0.46
N VAL A 39 21.66 3.29 -0.15
CA VAL A 39 22.35 2.01 -0.42
C VAL A 39 21.80 0.97 0.53
N VAL A 40 21.14 -0.07 -0.01
CA VAL A 40 20.61 -1.18 0.78
C VAL A 40 21.61 -2.33 0.78
N ASP A 41 21.97 -2.83 -0.39
CA ASP A 41 22.99 -3.88 -0.58
C ASP A 41 23.72 -3.61 -1.89
N PRO A 42 25.01 -3.23 -1.84
CA PRO A 42 25.76 -2.89 -3.05
C PRO A 42 26.02 -4.09 -3.97
N LYS A 43 25.81 -5.32 -3.49
CA LYS A 43 25.92 -6.53 -4.31
C LYS A 43 24.66 -6.80 -5.13
N LEU A 44 23.48 -6.35 -4.63
CA LEU A 44 22.20 -6.57 -5.29
C LEU A 44 21.78 -5.38 -6.15
N PHE A 45 22.00 -4.17 -5.65
CA PHE A 45 21.57 -2.94 -6.32
C PHE A 45 22.69 -2.36 -7.17
N SER A 46 22.34 -1.91 -8.37
CA SER A 46 23.24 -1.17 -9.25
C SER A 46 22.87 0.31 -9.25
N LYS A 47 23.88 1.17 -9.43
CA LYS A 47 23.67 2.60 -9.53
C LYS A 47 22.89 2.94 -10.81
N HIS A 48 21.84 3.73 -10.69
CA HIS A 48 20.99 4.15 -11.80
C HIS A 48 20.66 5.65 -11.64
N GLY A 49 21.42 6.51 -12.30
CA GLY A 49 21.32 7.94 -12.08
C GLY A 49 21.66 8.33 -10.65
N GLU A 50 20.73 9.02 -9.97
CA GLU A 50 20.87 9.41 -8.56
C GLU A 50 20.33 8.36 -7.59
N CYS A 51 19.80 7.26 -8.12
CA CYS A 51 19.19 6.18 -7.33
C CYS A 51 19.97 4.89 -7.49
N PHE A 52 19.58 3.89 -6.69
CA PHE A 52 20.00 2.50 -6.82
C PHE A 52 18.82 1.68 -7.30
N ARG A 53 19.07 0.70 -8.18
CA ARG A 53 18.02 -0.12 -8.78
C ARG A 53 18.35 -1.61 -8.65
N LEU A 54 17.33 -2.39 -8.29
CA LEU A 54 17.34 -3.84 -8.37
C LEU A 54 16.31 -4.28 -9.40
N LEU A 55 16.71 -5.15 -10.34
CA LEU A 55 15.80 -5.78 -11.29
C LEU A 55 15.79 -7.28 -11.04
N LEU A 56 14.60 -7.86 -10.90
CA LEU A 56 14.40 -9.29 -10.71
C LEU A 56 13.46 -9.79 -11.80
N LYS A 57 13.90 -10.75 -12.60
CA LYS A 57 13.09 -11.31 -13.69
C LYS A 57 11.83 -11.97 -13.12
N MET A 58 10.66 -11.65 -13.68
CA MET A 58 9.39 -12.25 -13.28
C MET A 58 9.33 -13.73 -13.63
N GLY A 59 8.51 -14.49 -12.89
CA GLY A 59 8.31 -15.91 -13.09
C GLY A 59 9.33 -16.81 -12.41
N ARG A 60 10.15 -16.26 -11.54
CA ARG A 60 11.12 -17.00 -10.71
C ARG A 60 10.74 -16.85 -9.23
N LYS A 61 11.30 -17.73 -8.40
CA LYS A 61 11.11 -17.64 -6.95
C LYS A 61 12.30 -16.93 -6.31
N TYR A 62 12.00 -15.94 -5.47
CA TYR A 62 13.00 -15.14 -4.77
C TYR A 62 12.85 -15.30 -3.26
N PRO A 63 13.95 -15.24 -2.50
CA PRO A 63 13.91 -15.41 -1.04
C PRO A 63 13.44 -14.18 -0.27
N TYR A 64 13.07 -13.11 -0.96
CA TYR A 64 12.61 -11.87 -0.34
C TYR A 64 11.12 -11.96 -0.01
N SER A 65 10.73 -11.41 1.13
CA SER A 65 9.32 -11.24 1.47
C SER A 65 8.73 -10.06 0.71
N ALA A 66 7.57 -10.25 0.11
CA ALA A 66 6.86 -9.19 -0.61
C ALA A 66 5.35 -9.36 -0.45
N TYR A 67 4.62 -8.27 -0.64
CA TYR A 67 3.17 -8.31 -0.45
C TYR A 67 2.46 -7.21 -1.24
N GLU A 68 1.17 -7.42 -1.50
CA GLU A 68 0.27 -6.37 -1.95
C GLU A 68 -0.40 -5.73 -0.74
N SER A 69 -0.38 -4.42 -0.68
CA SER A 69 -0.97 -3.62 0.39
C SER A 69 -2.31 -3.05 -0.03
N HIS A 70 -3.35 -3.34 0.75
CA HIS A 70 -4.67 -2.76 0.58
C HIS A 70 -5.08 -2.11 1.90
N MET A 71 -5.56 -0.87 1.86
CA MET A 71 -6.01 -0.16 3.04
C MET A 71 -7.52 -0.06 3.08
N TYR A 72 -8.06 -0.23 4.28
CA TYR A 72 -9.50 -0.20 4.55
C TYR A 72 -9.79 0.62 5.79
N CYS A 73 -11.03 1.03 5.92
CA CYS A 73 -11.50 1.69 7.13
C CYS A 73 -12.95 1.35 7.45
N ILE A 74 -13.32 1.54 8.72
CA ILE A 74 -14.71 1.73 9.13
C ILE A 74 -14.88 3.21 9.42
N TYR A 75 -15.73 3.86 8.67
CA TYR A 75 -16.06 5.27 8.83
C TYR A 75 -17.56 5.42 9.04
N LEU A 76 -17.95 6.00 10.17
CA LEU A 76 -19.35 6.17 10.57
C LEU A 76 -20.16 4.87 10.46
N GLY A 77 -19.54 3.75 10.85
CA GLY A 77 -20.17 2.44 10.90
C GLY A 77 -20.15 1.62 9.62
N TYR A 78 -19.57 2.13 8.53
CA TYR A 78 -19.54 1.46 7.24
C TYR A 78 -18.10 1.27 6.74
N LYS A 79 -17.88 0.15 6.05
CA LYS A 79 -16.56 -0.18 5.49
C LYS A 79 -16.34 0.47 4.13
N TYR A 80 -15.14 1.00 3.95
CA TYR A 80 -14.65 1.58 2.69
C TYR A 80 -13.25 1.08 2.39
N ASP A 81 -12.92 0.98 1.11
CA ASP A 81 -11.53 0.87 0.68
C ASP A 81 -10.92 2.28 0.72
N ILE A 82 -9.73 2.42 1.28
CA ILE A 82 -8.97 3.67 1.18
C ILE A 82 -8.12 3.57 -0.08
N GLU A 83 -8.56 4.22 -1.14
CA GLU A 83 -7.85 4.20 -2.41
C GLU A 83 -6.62 5.09 -2.40
N ASN A 84 -6.74 6.25 -1.77
CA ASN A 84 -5.64 7.20 -1.70
C ASN A 84 -5.82 8.15 -0.52
N ILE A 85 -4.71 8.77 -0.12
CA ILE A 85 -4.66 9.89 0.78
C ILE A 85 -3.83 10.94 0.05
N TRP A 86 -4.51 11.96 -0.49
CA TRP A 86 -3.90 12.86 -1.45
C TRP A 86 -4.41 14.29 -1.25
N HIS A 87 -3.47 15.24 -1.25
CA HIS A 87 -3.78 16.67 -1.02
C HIS A 87 -4.63 16.90 0.24
N GLY A 88 -4.31 16.20 1.34
CA GLY A 88 -5.03 16.35 2.60
C GLY A 88 -6.42 15.74 2.62
N LEU A 89 -6.74 14.85 1.67
CA LEU A 89 -8.03 14.17 1.57
C LEU A 89 -7.86 12.67 1.67
N PHE A 90 -8.74 12.01 2.43
CA PHE A 90 -8.97 10.58 2.29
C PHE A 90 -9.92 10.34 1.12
N ILE A 91 -9.52 9.51 0.19
CA ILE A 91 -10.33 9.10 -0.95
C ILE A 91 -10.81 7.69 -0.69
N LEU A 92 -12.12 7.54 -0.44
CA LEU A 92 -12.74 6.29 -0.03
C LEU A 92 -13.60 5.74 -1.14
N TYR A 93 -13.51 4.43 -1.35
CA TYR A 93 -14.36 3.71 -2.29
C TYR A 93 -15.32 2.79 -1.53
N PRO A 94 -16.65 2.97 -1.72
CA PRO A 94 -17.66 2.13 -1.09
C PRO A 94 -17.79 0.81 -1.85
N ASN A 95 -16.95 -0.18 -1.54
CA ASN A 95 -16.92 -1.45 -2.26
C ASN A 95 -17.98 -2.44 -1.77
N GLU A 96 -18.35 -2.38 -0.49
CA GLU A 96 -19.35 -3.30 0.06
C GLU A 96 -20.79 -2.87 -0.31
N ARG A 97 -21.62 -3.89 -0.58
CA ARG A 97 -23.04 -3.70 -0.93
C ARG A 97 -23.80 -2.93 0.15
N LYS A 98 -23.55 -3.25 1.41
CA LYS A 98 -24.15 -2.58 2.56
C LYS A 98 -23.85 -1.08 2.58
N THR A 99 -22.59 -0.71 2.32
CA THR A 99 -22.15 0.68 2.26
C THR A 99 -22.78 1.39 1.06
N ARG A 100 -22.83 0.75 -0.09
CA ARG A 100 -23.44 1.32 -1.30
C ARG A 100 -24.94 1.58 -1.10
N ARG A 101 -25.65 0.69 -0.42
CA ARG A 101 -27.06 0.90 -0.07
C ARG A 101 -27.24 2.08 0.86
N TYR A 102 -26.41 2.20 1.88
CA TYR A 102 -26.44 3.34 2.79
C TYR A 102 -26.27 4.68 2.07
N LEU A 103 -25.37 4.72 1.10
CA LEU A 103 -25.12 5.90 0.28
C LEU A 103 -26.11 6.06 -0.87
N LYS A 104 -27.05 5.14 -1.04
CA LYS A 104 -28.05 5.13 -2.12
C LYS A 104 -27.41 5.12 -3.51
N LEU A 105 -26.33 4.35 -3.67
CA LEU A 105 -25.61 4.20 -4.93
C LEU A 105 -26.13 3.00 -5.71
N TYR A 106 -26.15 3.12 -7.04
CA TYR A 106 -26.41 1.99 -7.95
C TYR A 106 -25.21 1.06 -8.00
N ASP A 107 -25.43 -0.21 -8.41
CA ASP A 107 -24.37 -1.23 -8.47
C ASP A 107 -23.23 -0.85 -9.41
N HIS A 108 -23.50 -0.08 -10.47
CA HIS A 108 -22.50 0.37 -11.45
C HIS A 108 -21.94 1.77 -11.15
N ASP A 109 -22.35 2.41 -10.06
CA ASP A 109 -21.86 3.73 -9.69
C ASP A 109 -20.42 3.63 -9.17
N ASP A 110 -19.51 4.39 -9.76
CA ASP A 110 -18.09 4.40 -9.45
C ASP A 110 -17.67 5.63 -8.65
N SER A 111 -18.60 6.20 -7.89
CA SER A 111 -18.35 7.39 -7.09
C SER A 111 -17.39 7.14 -5.94
N ARG A 112 -16.54 8.14 -5.68
CA ARG A 112 -15.61 8.18 -4.54
C ARG A 112 -16.08 9.21 -3.54
N ILE A 113 -15.78 8.98 -2.28
CA ILE A 113 -16.03 9.95 -1.21
C ILE A 113 -14.69 10.57 -0.85
N ARG A 114 -14.65 11.90 -0.77
CA ARG A 114 -13.48 12.67 -0.40
C ARG A 114 -13.74 13.37 0.91
N ILE A 115 -12.91 13.10 1.91
CA ILE A 115 -13.07 13.65 3.26
C ILE A 115 -11.76 14.27 3.68
N PRO A 116 -11.78 15.54 4.17
CA PRO A 116 -10.58 16.16 4.71
C PRO A 116 -9.95 15.29 5.82
N TYR A 117 -8.63 15.21 5.83
CA TYR A 117 -7.88 14.33 6.74
C TYR A 117 -8.31 14.53 8.20
N GLU A 118 -8.32 15.78 8.68
CA GLU A 118 -8.63 16.06 10.07
C GLU A 118 -10.09 15.75 10.42
N GLU A 119 -11.02 16.00 9.52
CA GLU A 119 -12.44 15.65 9.68
C GLU A 119 -12.62 14.12 9.77
N PHE A 120 -11.94 13.38 8.89
CA PHE A 120 -11.98 11.92 8.90
C PHE A 120 -11.43 11.36 10.21
N MET A 121 -10.26 11.84 10.64
CA MET A 121 -9.62 11.36 11.88
C MET A 121 -10.42 11.76 13.12
N ALA A 122 -11.08 12.93 13.12
CA ALA A 122 -11.93 13.38 14.22
C ALA A 122 -13.15 12.47 14.45
N SER A 123 -13.58 11.72 13.44
CA SER A 123 -14.68 10.75 13.57
C SER A 123 -14.27 9.45 14.27
N SER A 124 -13.02 9.31 14.69
CA SER A 124 -12.43 8.10 15.28
C SER A 124 -12.68 6.85 14.40
N PRO A 125 -12.20 6.83 13.17
CA PRO A 125 -12.35 5.65 12.30
C PRO A 125 -11.50 4.50 12.81
N ILE A 126 -11.76 3.31 12.28
CA ILE A 126 -10.81 2.19 12.37
C ILE A 126 -10.13 2.10 11.01
N ILE A 127 -8.80 2.10 10.99
CA ILE A 127 -8.00 2.03 9.76
C ILE A 127 -7.05 0.85 9.87
N TRP A 128 -7.04 -0.02 8.85
CA TRP A 128 -6.13 -1.16 8.82
C TRP A 128 -5.59 -1.40 7.41
N GLU A 129 -4.51 -2.15 7.37
CA GLU A 129 -3.91 -2.64 6.14
C GLU A 129 -4.06 -4.15 6.07
N GLU A 130 -4.50 -4.67 4.94
CA GLU A 130 -4.44 -6.09 4.62
C GLU A 130 -3.34 -6.32 3.61
N ARG A 131 -2.57 -7.37 3.83
CA ARG A 131 -1.43 -7.74 3.01
C ARG A 131 -1.68 -9.08 2.35
N LYS A 132 -1.46 -9.15 1.04
CA LYS A 132 -1.68 -10.35 0.24
C LYS A 132 -0.37 -10.81 -0.40
N PRO A 133 -0.18 -12.13 -0.58
CA PRO A 133 1.05 -12.65 -1.18
C PRO A 133 1.18 -12.28 -2.65
N ILE A 134 2.44 -12.19 -3.10
CA ILE A 134 2.82 -12.08 -4.51
C ILE A 134 3.57 -13.37 -4.86
N SER A 135 3.16 -14.05 -5.94
CA SER A 135 3.57 -15.43 -6.23
C SER A 135 5.07 -15.69 -6.37
N ASP A 136 5.85 -14.69 -6.82
CA ASP A 136 7.30 -14.83 -7.02
C ASP A 136 8.11 -14.68 -5.72
N PHE A 137 7.46 -14.31 -4.62
CA PHE A 137 8.13 -13.96 -3.37
C PHE A 137 7.60 -14.77 -2.20
N VAL A 138 8.34 -14.72 -1.11
CA VAL A 138 7.91 -15.27 0.18
C VAL A 138 6.87 -14.33 0.79
N PHE A 139 5.88 -14.89 1.46
CA PHE A 139 4.92 -14.13 2.25
C PHE A 139 5.19 -14.37 3.73
N ASP A 140 6.01 -13.51 4.32
CA ASP A 140 6.43 -13.61 5.72
C ASP A 140 6.20 -12.27 6.43
N VAL A 141 4.95 -11.82 6.39
CA VAL A 141 4.49 -10.60 7.07
C VAL A 141 3.14 -10.88 7.72
N GLU A 142 2.78 -10.07 8.71
CA GLU A 142 1.43 -10.15 9.28
C GLU A 142 0.39 -9.84 8.19
N PRO A 143 -0.61 -10.71 7.99
CA PRO A 143 -1.60 -10.52 6.91
C PRO A 143 -2.52 -9.32 7.13
N MET A 144 -2.64 -8.82 8.35
CA MET A 144 -3.42 -7.64 8.66
C MET A 144 -2.83 -6.90 9.84
N VAL A 145 -2.71 -5.59 9.73
CA VAL A 145 -2.25 -4.72 10.82
C VAL A 145 -3.14 -3.50 10.93
N PHE A 146 -3.45 -3.10 12.18
CA PHE A 146 -4.17 -1.87 12.41
C PHE A 146 -3.23 -0.67 12.34
N LEU A 147 -3.70 0.43 11.76
CA LEU A 147 -2.96 1.69 11.66
C LEU A 147 -3.53 2.74 12.61
N PHE A 148 -4.84 2.71 12.83
CA PHE A 148 -5.54 3.60 13.75
C PHE A 148 -6.74 2.86 14.33
N LYS A 149 -6.84 2.85 15.66
CA LYS A 149 -7.92 2.16 16.36
C LYS A 149 -8.10 2.76 17.75
N ASP A 150 -9.35 2.82 18.22
CA ASP A 150 -9.71 3.36 19.53
C ASP A 150 -9.17 4.79 19.76
N GLY A 151 -9.17 5.60 18.69
CA GLY A 151 -8.71 6.99 18.75
C GLY A 151 -7.20 7.18 18.76
N GLU A 152 -6.43 6.11 18.53
CA GLU A 152 -4.96 6.15 18.61
C GLU A 152 -4.28 5.61 17.37
N TYR A 153 -3.16 6.24 17.00
CA TYR A 153 -2.25 5.72 15.97
C TYR A 153 -1.48 4.51 16.50
N ILE A 154 -1.35 3.48 15.70
CA ILE A 154 -0.51 2.31 16.00
C ILE A 154 0.85 2.58 15.36
N GLU A 155 1.72 3.27 16.06
CA GLU A 155 2.97 3.86 15.53
C GLU A 155 3.88 2.82 14.87
N GLU A 156 3.99 1.61 15.43
CA GLU A 156 4.86 0.56 14.90
C GLU A 156 4.45 0.07 13.51
N ASN A 157 3.21 0.35 13.10
CA ASN A 157 2.67 -0.07 11.80
C ASN A 157 2.66 1.06 10.76
N LEU A 158 3.08 2.26 11.13
CA LEU A 158 3.13 3.40 10.23
C LEU A 158 4.47 3.43 9.50
N VAL A 159 4.42 3.38 8.18
CA VAL A 159 5.60 3.34 7.31
C VAL A 159 5.52 4.47 6.29
N SER A 160 6.66 5.15 6.10
CA SER A 160 6.75 6.16 5.06
C SER A 160 6.65 5.51 3.67
N PRO A 161 5.77 5.96 2.79
CA PRO A 161 5.61 5.39 1.45
C PRO A 161 6.80 5.63 0.53
N TRP A 162 7.73 6.50 0.93
CA TRP A 162 8.90 6.89 0.14
C TRP A 162 10.16 6.06 0.44
N ARG A 163 10.06 5.10 1.31
CA ARG A 163 11.15 4.16 1.58
C ARG A 163 11.27 3.11 0.50
#